data_65ccc734d3ac15e3d863dc5268c44ff2
#
_entry.id   65ccc734d3ac15e3d863dc5268c44ff2
#
_cell.length_a   1.000
_cell.length_b   1.000
_cell.length_c   1.000
_cell.angle_alpha   90.00
_cell.angle_beta   90.00
_cell.angle_gamma   90.00
#
_symmetry.space_group_name_H-M   'P 1'
#
loop_
_entity.id
_entity.type
_entity.pdbx_description
1 polymer ?
#
loop_
_entity_poly.entity_id
_entity_poly.type
_entity_poly.pdbx_seq_one_letter_code
_entity_poly.pdbx_strand_id
1 'polypeptide(L)'
;GLVETLLRLHREGFVPEGDCILALTAGEEDGVANGVQWLLAHRPELIRSAYSIPVDGGGPELRGGRVAVLSVETAEKVFLSYTLTVRNPGGHSSLPTPDNAIYRLAQALARLAPLQFPLRSNAATRGYYATLARDYSGALAADMRAVARAPSDPAALARLAASSVYNNAQLRTTCVPTLLQGGQAENALPQVARATINCRLLPDEDPDRVDAALRQAVADPGVEIARIAPPQPSPPSPVDEALFARIAKVAQGLWGPIPVTPYMAAGASDSVFLRSAGMPSYVFNGIACDVDEDRSKGQGERILV
;
A
#
# COMPACT_ATOMS: atom_id res chain seq x y z
N GLY A 1 -16.82 16.80 3.01
CA GLY A 1 -17.35 15.46 2.95
C GLY A 1 -17.97 14.98 4.27
N LEU A 2 -17.24 14.25 5.15
CA LEU A 2 -17.82 13.56 6.33
C LEU A 2 -18.57 14.50 7.27
N VAL A 3 -17.97 15.62 7.66
CA VAL A 3 -18.63 16.60 8.56
C VAL A 3 -19.95 17.09 7.95
N GLU A 4 -19.93 17.48 6.69
CA GLU A 4 -21.14 17.95 5.99
C GLU A 4 -22.21 16.86 5.89
N THR A 5 -21.82 15.62 5.65
CA THR A 5 -22.73 14.47 5.62
C THR A 5 -23.41 14.27 6.97
N LEU A 6 -22.67 14.32 8.08
CA LEU A 6 -23.24 14.18 9.42
C LEU A 6 -24.16 15.36 9.79
N LEU A 7 -23.76 16.59 9.44
CA LEU A 7 -24.61 17.79 9.65
C LEU A 7 -25.91 17.69 8.85
N ARG A 8 -25.84 17.20 7.60
CA ARG A 8 -27.04 16.98 6.77
C ARG A 8 -27.96 15.92 7.39
N LEU A 9 -27.41 14.76 7.76
CA LEU A 9 -28.18 13.68 8.40
C LEU A 9 -28.85 14.16 9.69
N HIS A 10 -28.14 14.94 10.51
CA HIS A 10 -28.73 15.53 11.73
C HIS A 10 -29.89 16.48 11.41
N ARG A 11 -29.75 17.36 10.41
CA ARG A 11 -30.81 18.27 9.95
C ARG A 11 -32.05 17.53 9.40
N GLU A 12 -31.82 16.39 8.74
CA GLU A 12 -32.85 15.50 8.22
C GLU A 12 -33.54 14.66 9.30
N GLY A 13 -33.09 14.74 10.55
CA GLY A 13 -33.65 13.98 11.67
C GLY A 13 -33.26 12.50 11.65
N PHE A 14 -32.17 12.14 10.95
CA PHE A 14 -31.66 10.77 10.94
C PHE A 14 -31.16 10.37 12.33
N VAL A 15 -31.66 9.26 12.85
CA VAL A 15 -31.22 8.66 14.11
C VAL A 15 -30.53 7.34 13.77
N PRO A 16 -29.19 7.21 13.99
CA PRO A 16 -28.49 5.96 13.75
C PRO A 16 -28.94 4.89 14.77
N GLU A 17 -28.91 3.63 14.35
CA GLU A 17 -29.20 2.47 15.23
C GLU A 17 -28.11 2.22 16.28
N GLY A 18 -26.95 2.82 16.15
CA GLY A 18 -25.81 2.72 17.07
C GLY A 18 -25.01 4.02 17.09
N ASP A 19 -24.02 4.07 17.97
CA ASP A 19 -23.13 5.23 18.08
C ASP A 19 -22.29 5.41 16.82
N CYS A 20 -22.17 6.66 16.37
CA CYS A 20 -21.34 7.05 15.25
C CYS A 20 -20.25 7.99 15.74
N ILE A 21 -18.99 7.55 15.65
CA ILE A 21 -17.82 8.33 16.04
C ILE A 21 -17.20 8.96 14.80
N LEU A 22 -17.09 10.29 14.78
CA LEU A 22 -16.28 11.00 13.80
C LEU A 22 -14.93 11.35 14.40
N ALA A 23 -13.85 10.72 13.91
CA ALA A 23 -12.48 11.04 14.27
C ALA A 23 -11.82 11.85 13.14
N LEU A 24 -11.44 13.08 13.42
CA LEU A 24 -10.66 13.94 12.53
C LEU A 24 -9.25 14.04 13.09
N THR A 25 -8.34 13.35 12.48
CA THR A 25 -6.96 13.19 12.93
C THR A 25 -5.99 13.86 11.96
N ALA A 26 -4.80 14.21 12.45
CA ALA A 26 -3.72 14.80 11.66
C ALA A 26 -2.51 13.87 11.62
N GLY A 27 -1.53 14.15 10.73
CA GLY A 27 -0.24 13.49 10.69
C GLY A 27 -0.23 12.14 9.98
N GLU A 28 -1.19 11.86 9.08
CA GLU A 28 -1.20 10.65 8.29
C GLU A 28 -0.06 10.65 7.25
N GLU A 29 0.12 11.75 6.52
CA GLU A 29 1.04 11.87 5.38
C GLU A 29 2.52 11.84 5.76
N ASP A 30 2.90 12.37 6.91
CA ASP A 30 4.31 12.45 7.33
C ASP A 30 4.72 11.38 8.34
N GLY A 31 3.77 10.73 8.98
CA GLY A 31 3.98 9.64 9.94
C GLY A 31 4.73 10.02 11.22
N VAL A 32 5.02 11.31 11.44
CA VAL A 32 5.83 11.76 12.59
C VAL A 32 4.99 11.89 13.85
N ALA A 33 3.74 12.34 13.72
CA ALA A 33 2.81 12.56 14.83
C ALA A 33 1.39 12.15 14.44
N ASN A 34 1.21 10.85 14.19
CA ASN A 34 -0.06 10.31 13.70
C ASN A 34 -1.13 10.35 14.78
N GLY A 35 -2.26 11.01 14.49
CA GLY A 35 -3.35 11.23 15.43
C GLY A 35 -4.12 9.98 15.78
N VAL A 36 -4.30 9.03 14.86
CA VAL A 36 -4.95 7.74 15.15
C VAL A 36 -4.08 6.91 16.10
N GLN A 37 -2.78 6.83 15.82
CA GLN A 37 -1.83 6.14 16.71
C GLN A 37 -1.82 6.75 18.11
N TRP A 38 -1.83 8.09 18.18
CA TRP A 38 -1.87 8.80 19.46
C TRP A 38 -3.16 8.49 20.25
N LEU A 39 -4.32 8.53 19.58
CA LEU A 39 -5.61 8.21 20.21
C LEU A 39 -5.65 6.77 20.73
N LEU A 40 -5.18 5.81 19.93
CA LEU A 40 -5.12 4.40 20.32
C LEU A 40 -4.22 4.18 21.55
N ALA A 41 -3.12 4.94 21.66
CA ALA A 41 -2.18 4.82 22.78
C ALA A 41 -2.65 5.52 24.06
N HIS A 42 -3.39 6.64 23.96
CA HIS A 42 -3.68 7.52 25.10
C HIS A 42 -5.17 7.62 25.44
N ARG A 43 -6.05 7.51 24.45
CA ARG A 43 -7.50 7.69 24.61
C ARG A 43 -8.28 6.70 23.73
N PRO A 44 -7.99 5.38 23.84
CA PRO A 44 -8.62 4.38 22.97
C PRO A 44 -10.15 4.35 23.08
N GLU A 45 -10.69 4.75 24.24
CA GLU A 45 -12.14 4.82 24.48
C GLU A 45 -12.86 5.81 23.55
N LEU A 46 -12.15 6.79 22.98
CA LEU A 46 -12.74 7.79 22.09
C LEU A 46 -12.92 7.29 20.65
N ILE A 47 -12.16 6.27 20.22
CA ILE A 47 -12.22 5.79 18.83
C ILE A 47 -12.52 4.30 18.70
N ARG A 48 -12.56 3.55 19.80
CA ARG A 48 -12.86 2.12 19.75
C ARG A 48 -14.29 1.88 19.29
N SER A 49 -14.45 1.13 18.21
CA SER A 49 -15.74 0.82 17.59
C SER A 49 -15.75 -0.61 17.06
N ALA A 50 -16.90 -1.11 16.65
CA ALA A 50 -17.04 -2.43 16.03
C ALA A 50 -16.24 -2.54 14.74
N TYR A 51 -16.18 -1.46 13.96
CA TYR A 51 -15.35 -1.28 12.77
C TYR A 51 -15.17 0.20 12.45
N SER A 52 -14.21 0.52 11.59
CA SER A 52 -13.98 1.88 11.07
C SER A 52 -14.20 1.96 9.56
N ILE A 53 -14.56 3.14 9.08
CA ILE A 53 -14.69 3.46 7.64
C ILE A 53 -13.85 4.71 7.35
N PRO A 54 -12.54 4.60 7.15
CA PRO A 54 -11.74 5.68 6.59
C PRO A 54 -12.11 5.95 5.14
N VAL A 55 -11.87 7.19 4.68
CA VAL A 55 -12.33 7.65 3.34
C VAL A 55 -11.19 8.08 2.42
N ASP A 56 -9.97 7.73 2.75
CA ASP A 56 -8.74 8.11 2.05
C ASP A 56 -8.27 7.10 0.99
N GLY A 57 -9.02 6.05 0.74
CA GLY A 57 -8.72 5.03 -0.25
C GLY A 57 -9.96 4.30 -0.74
N GLY A 58 -9.77 3.27 -1.57
CA GLY A 58 -10.86 2.50 -2.16
C GLY A 58 -11.82 3.38 -2.97
N GLY A 59 -13.03 2.88 -3.23
CA GLY A 59 -14.07 3.67 -3.86
C GLY A 59 -14.50 3.16 -5.24
N PRO A 60 -15.36 3.93 -5.94
CA PRO A 60 -15.85 3.56 -7.25
C PRO A 60 -14.73 3.67 -8.31
N GLU A 61 -14.58 2.63 -9.11
CA GLU A 61 -13.62 2.60 -10.23
C GLU A 61 -14.36 2.89 -11.54
N LEU A 62 -13.91 3.94 -12.23
CA LEU A 62 -14.38 4.24 -13.59
C LEU A 62 -13.62 3.40 -14.60
N ARG A 63 -14.36 2.86 -15.56
CA ARG A 63 -13.84 2.13 -16.74
C ARG A 63 -14.67 2.50 -17.95
N GLY A 64 -14.02 3.09 -18.95
CA GLY A 64 -14.75 3.59 -20.13
C GLY A 64 -15.84 4.61 -19.78
N GLY A 65 -15.59 5.49 -18.81
CA GLY A 65 -16.49 6.55 -18.38
C GLY A 65 -17.70 6.10 -17.54
N ARG A 66 -17.74 4.86 -17.07
CA ARG A 66 -18.81 4.32 -16.20
C ARG A 66 -18.22 3.69 -14.94
N VAL A 67 -18.94 3.83 -13.82
CA VAL A 67 -18.58 3.10 -12.60
C VAL A 67 -18.81 1.61 -12.83
N ALA A 68 -17.71 0.85 -12.81
CA ALA A 68 -17.70 -0.58 -13.07
C ALA A 68 -17.76 -1.42 -11.80
N VAL A 69 -17.12 -0.94 -10.72
CA VAL A 69 -17.01 -1.66 -9.45
C VAL A 69 -16.84 -0.67 -8.31
N LEU A 70 -17.28 -1.02 -7.11
CA LEU A 70 -16.92 -0.34 -5.87
C LEU A 70 -15.91 -1.20 -5.11
N SER A 71 -14.69 -0.74 -5.00
CA SER A 71 -13.61 -1.39 -4.25
C SER A 71 -13.63 -0.94 -2.80
N VAL A 72 -13.76 -1.90 -1.88
CA VAL A 72 -13.68 -1.69 -0.43
C VAL A 72 -12.36 -2.27 0.06
N GLU A 73 -11.48 -1.41 0.53
CA GLU A 73 -10.19 -1.86 1.05
C GLU A 73 -10.38 -2.63 2.36
N THR A 74 -10.02 -3.89 2.34
CA THR A 74 -10.00 -4.79 3.50
C THR A 74 -8.58 -5.16 3.91
N ALA A 75 -7.59 -4.82 3.10
CA ALA A 75 -6.17 -5.07 3.34
C ALA A 75 -5.33 -3.98 2.70
N GLU A 76 -4.13 -3.79 3.20
CA GLU A 76 -3.13 -2.89 2.64
C GLU A 76 -1.75 -3.50 2.79
N LYS A 77 -0.77 -3.03 1.99
CA LYS A 77 0.61 -3.49 2.11
C LYS A 77 1.29 -2.83 3.32
N VAL A 78 2.15 -3.60 3.97
CA VAL A 78 2.94 -3.11 5.11
C VAL A 78 4.10 -2.25 4.59
N PHE A 79 4.19 -1.02 5.10
CA PHE A 79 5.29 -0.10 4.83
C PHE A 79 6.51 -0.49 5.65
N LEU A 80 7.66 -0.65 4.99
CA LEU A 80 8.93 -0.90 5.66
C LEU A 80 10.08 -0.29 4.88
N SER A 81 10.86 0.58 5.51
CA SER A 81 12.01 1.21 4.88
C SER A 81 13.32 0.79 5.49
N TYR A 82 14.33 0.70 4.67
CA TYR A 82 15.70 0.35 5.04
C TYR A 82 16.66 1.45 4.63
N THR A 83 17.71 1.63 5.43
CA THR A 83 18.90 2.40 5.03
C THR A 83 19.99 1.42 4.62
N LEU A 84 20.56 1.61 3.44
CA LEU A 84 21.83 1.04 3.04
C LEU A 84 22.92 2.09 3.31
N THR A 85 23.93 1.75 4.09
CA THR A 85 25.03 2.66 4.43
C THR A 85 26.37 2.02 4.09
N VAL A 86 27.18 2.73 3.33
CA VAL A 86 28.58 2.41 3.06
C VAL A 86 29.45 3.45 3.70
N ARG A 87 30.48 3.02 4.44
CA ARG A 87 31.48 3.90 5.06
C ARG A 87 32.83 3.68 4.42
N ASN A 88 33.63 4.74 4.34
CA ASN A 88 34.97 4.75 3.76
C ASN A 88 35.83 5.75 4.52
N PRO A 89 37.15 5.56 4.63
CA PRO A 89 38.04 6.53 5.28
C PRO A 89 38.03 7.93 4.62
N GLY A 90 37.63 8.02 3.36
CA GLY A 90 37.73 9.25 2.57
C GLY A 90 39.14 9.48 2.05
N GLY A 91 39.43 10.72 1.66
CA GLY A 91 40.74 11.14 1.14
C GLY A 91 40.62 12.26 0.13
N HIS A 92 41.76 12.68 -0.43
CA HIS A 92 41.80 13.71 -1.47
C HIS A 92 41.49 13.10 -2.85
N SER A 93 40.64 13.72 -3.65
CA SER A 93 40.19 13.18 -4.95
C SER A 93 41.29 12.98 -5.98
N SER A 94 42.42 13.72 -5.85
CA SER A 94 43.61 13.54 -6.71
C SER A 94 44.39 12.26 -6.42
N LEU A 95 44.06 11.55 -5.34
CA LEU A 95 44.66 10.28 -4.94
C LEU A 95 43.56 9.22 -4.86
N PRO A 96 42.98 8.80 -6.03
CA PRO A 96 41.84 7.89 -6.04
C PRO A 96 42.24 6.51 -5.54
N THR A 97 41.37 5.93 -4.69
CA THR A 97 41.51 4.55 -4.23
C THR A 97 40.45 3.66 -4.90
N PRO A 98 40.71 2.35 -5.07
CA PRO A 98 39.71 1.43 -5.59
C PRO A 98 38.46 1.34 -4.71
N ASP A 99 38.62 1.51 -3.40
CA ASP A 99 37.51 1.51 -2.44
C ASP A 99 36.90 2.90 -2.33
N ASN A 100 35.65 3.04 -2.81
CA ASN A 100 34.91 4.29 -2.83
C ASN A 100 33.45 4.01 -2.41
N ALA A 101 32.96 4.76 -1.41
CA ALA A 101 31.65 4.53 -0.83
C ALA A 101 30.52 4.68 -1.86
N ILE A 102 30.63 5.63 -2.79
CA ILE A 102 29.64 5.83 -3.86
C ILE A 102 29.64 4.65 -4.83
N TYR A 103 30.79 4.18 -5.29
CA TYR A 103 30.87 3.04 -6.20
C TYR A 103 30.34 1.76 -5.56
N ARG A 104 30.68 1.50 -4.31
CA ARG A 104 30.20 0.34 -3.57
C ARG A 104 28.71 0.34 -3.38
N LEU A 105 28.13 1.51 -3.00
CA LEU A 105 26.67 1.68 -2.89
C LEU A 105 25.97 1.52 -4.24
N ALA A 106 26.50 2.11 -5.30
CA ALA A 106 25.94 1.97 -6.65
C ALA A 106 25.92 0.51 -7.13
N GLN A 107 26.97 -0.27 -6.85
CA GLN A 107 27.00 -1.70 -7.13
C GLN A 107 25.99 -2.49 -6.32
N ALA A 108 25.79 -2.13 -5.04
CA ALA A 108 24.76 -2.73 -4.19
C ALA A 108 23.36 -2.48 -4.74
N LEU A 109 23.06 -1.23 -5.14
CA LEU A 109 21.79 -0.88 -5.77
C LEU A 109 21.58 -1.59 -7.12
N ALA A 110 22.61 -1.72 -7.92
CA ALA A 110 22.55 -2.45 -9.19
C ALA A 110 22.23 -3.94 -8.97
N ARG A 111 22.75 -4.55 -7.92
CA ARG A 111 22.42 -5.94 -7.54
C ARG A 111 21.00 -6.07 -6.96
N LEU A 112 20.48 -5.04 -6.31
CA LEU A 112 19.09 -5.01 -5.83
C LEU A 112 18.06 -4.84 -6.97
N ALA A 113 18.42 -4.17 -8.04
CA ALA A 113 17.48 -3.85 -9.13
C ALA A 113 16.70 -5.07 -9.68
N PRO A 114 17.31 -6.26 -9.89
CA PRO A 114 16.61 -7.45 -10.37
C PRO A 114 15.89 -8.23 -9.26
N LEU A 115 15.95 -7.81 -7.99
CA LEU A 115 15.31 -8.55 -6.89
C LEU A 115 13.81 -8.59 -7.08
N GLN A 116 13.26 -9.80 -7.12
CA GLN A 116 11.83 -10.04 -7.19
C GLN A 116 11.40 -11.03 -6.11
N PHE A 117 10.41 -10.63 -5.32
CA PHE A 117 9.79 -11.52 -4.35
C PHE A 117 8.80 -12.48 -5.02
N PRO A 118 8.51 -13.64 -4.40
CA PRO A 118 7.55 -14.60 -4.94
C PRO A 118 6.17 -13.99 -5.17
N LEU A 119 5.51 -14.42 -6.25
CA LEU A 119 4.13 -14.03 -6.54
C LEU A 119 3.17 -14.83 -5.65
N ARG A 120 2.24 -14.14 -5.01
CA ARG A 120 1.20 -14.72 -4.16
C ARG A 120 -0.09 -13.91 -4.26
N SER A 121 -1.22 -14.57 -4.02
CA SER A 121 -2.51 -13.91 -3.82
C SER A 121 -2.96 -14.10 -2.37
N ASN A 122 -3.74 -13.17 -1.86
CA ASN A 122 -4.45 -13.26 -0.58
C ASN A 122 -5.97 -13.23 -0.79
N ALA A 123 -6.76 -13.27 0.27
CA ALA A 123 -8.21 -13.28 0.17
C ALA A 123 -8.76 -12.03 -0.54
N ALA A 124 -8.22 -10.84 -0.21
CA ALA A 124 -8.65 -9.59 -0.83
C ALA A 124 -8.34 -9.55 -2.33
N THR A 125 -7.10 -9.88 -2.75
CA THR A 125 -6.73 -9.90 -4.17
C THR A 125 -7.48 -10.96 -4.96
N ARG A 126 -7.75 -12.14 -4.37
CA ARG A 126 -8.58 -13.15 -5.03
C ARG A 126 -10.02 -12.68 -5.24
N GLY A 127 -10.63 -12.06 -4.23
CA GLY A 127 -11.97 -11.48 -4.34
C GLY A 127 -12.03 -10.39 -5.40
N TYR A 128 -11.05 -9.50 -5.41
CA TYR A 128 -10.92 -8.45 -6.40
C TYR A 128 -10.85 -9.00 -7.83
N TYR A 129 -9.91 -9.90 -8.10
CA TYR A 129 -9.78 -10.48 -9.45
C TYR A 129 -10.97 -11.37 -9.86
N ALA A 130 -11.63 -12.05 -8.91
CA ALA A 130 -12.88 -12.77 -9.19
C ALA A 130 -13.98 -11.84 -9.70
N THR A 131 -14.05 -10.65 -9.14
CA THR A 131 -15.03 -9.63 -9.53
C THR A 131 -14.67 -9.02 -10.87
N LEU A 132 -13.44 -8.53 -11.03
CA LEU A 132 -12.98 -7.90 -12.27
C LEU A 132 -13.06 -8.82 -13.48
N ALA A 133 -12.81 -10.11 -13.29
CA ALA A 133 -12.88 -11.11 -14.37
C ALA A 133 -14.26 -11.20 -15.07
N ARG A 134 -15.30 -10.57 -14.51
CA ARG A 134 -16.63 -10.48 -15.11
C ARG A 134 -16.70 -9.41 -16.20
N ASP A 135 -15.92 -8.33 -16.04
CA ASP A 135 -15.92 -7.17 -16.95
C ASP A 135 -14.83 -7.25 -18.03
N TYR A 136 -13.87 -8.15 -17.84
CA TYR A 136 -12.82 -8.42 -18.81
C TYR A 136 -13.14 -9.62 -19.70
N SER A 137 -12.45 -9.72 -20.84
CA SER A 137 -12.56 -10.83 -21.79
C SER A 137 -11.17 -11.39 -22.16
N GLY A 138 -11.15 -12.50 -22.88
CA GLY A 138 -9.93 -13.10 -23.41
C GLY A 138 -8.99 -13.66 -22.34
N ALA A 139 -7.70 -13.62 -22.64
CA ALA A 139 -6.65 -14.22 -21.80
C ALA A 139 -6.55 -13.56 -20.43
N LEU A 140 -6.68 -12.22 -20.36
CA LEU A 140 -6.59 -11.48 -19.09
C LEU A 140 -7.69 -11.90 -18.11
N ALA A 141 -8.93 -12.03 -18.59
CA ALA A 141 -10.04 -12.52 -17.76
C ALA A 141 -9.84 -13.97 -17.32
N ALA A 142 -9.25 -14.80 -18.17
CA ALA A 142 -8.92 -16.18 -17.81
C ALA A 142 -7.86 -16.24 -16.71
N ASP A 143 -6.83 -15.41 -16.78
CA ASP A 143 -5.78 -15.29 -15.77
C ASP A 143 -6.35 -14.76 -14.45
N MET A 144 -7.18 -13.72 -14.48
CA MET A 144 -7.87 -13.21 -13.28
C MET A 144 -8.70 -14.32 -12.59
N ARG A 145 -9.47 -15.11 -13.36
CA ARG A 145 -10.24 -16.25 -12.82
C ARG A 145 -9.34 -17.34 -12.23
N ALA A 146 -8.20 -17.60 -12.85
CA ALA A 146 -7.26 -18.60 -12.35
C ALA A 146 -6.54 -18.13 -11.07
N VAL A 147 -6.19 -16.84 -10.98
CA VAL A 147 -5.62 -16.22 -9.77
C VAL A 147 -6.64 -16.14 -8.64
N ALA A 148 -7.91 -15.97 -8.93
CA ALA A 148 -8.99 -15.93 -7.94
C ALA A 148 -9.24 -17.28 -7.22
N ARG A 149 -8.70 -18.39 -7.72
CA ARG A 149 -8.80 -19.70 -7.07
C ARG A 149 -7.84 -19.83 -5.89
N ALA A 150 -8.08 -20.77 -5.00
CA ALA A 150 -7.20 -21.14 -3.91
C ALA A 150 -6.86 -22.64 -3.97
N PRO A 151 -5.61 -23.04 -4.24
CA PRO A 151 -4.43 -22.17 -4.54
C PRO A 151 -4.56 -21.51 -5.92
N SER A 152 -3.92 -20.35 -6.08
CA SER A 152 -3.83 -19.65 -7.36
C SER A 152 -2.90 -20.39 -8.32
N ASP A 153 -3.21 -20.36 -9.62
CA ASP A 153 -2.36 -20.91 -10.67
C ASP A 153 -1.06 -20.07 -10.80
N PRO A 154 0.14 -20.67 -10.63
CA PRO A 154 1.39 -19.92 -10.68
C PRO A 154 1.68 -19.27 -12.05
N ALA A 155 1.29 -19.92 -13.15
CA ALA A 155 1.50 -19.37 -14.48
C ALA A 155 0.56 -18.18 -14.75
N ALA A 156 -0.68 -18.25 -14.26
CA ALA A 156 -1.63 -17.13 -14.32
C ALA A 156 -1.15 -15.96 -13.44
N LEU A 157 -0.63 -16.21 -12.23
CA LEU A 157 -0.01 -15.19 -11.38
C LEU A 157 1.11 -14.46 -12.13
N ALA A 158 1.99 -15.20 -12.81
CA ALA A 158 3.11 -14.62 -13.56
C ALA A 158 2.62 -13.75 -14.73
N ARG A 159 1.67 -14.23 -15.54
CA ARG A 159 1.11 -13.45 -16.65
C ARG A 159 0.36 -12.22 -16.17
N LEU A 160 -0.45 -12.36 -15.11
CA LEU A 160 -1.21 -11.24 -14.55
C LEU A 160 -0.27 -10.19 -13.96
N ALA A 161 0.76 -10.59 -13.22
CA ALA A 161 1.77 -9.66 -12.70
C ALA A 161 2.53 -8.93 -13.83
N ALA A 162 2.81 -9.61 -14.94
CA ALA A 162 3.48 -9.01 -16.09
C ALA A 162 2.59 -8.05 -16.90
N SER A 163 1.27 -8.11 -16.73
CA SER A 163 0.32 -7.31 -17.52
C SER A 163 0.31 -5.83 -17.15
N SER A 164 0.66 -5.47 -15.90
CA SER A 164 0.78 -4.08 -15.47
C SER A 164 1.62 -3.95 -14.20
N VAL A 165 2.19 -2.75 -13.96
CA VAL A 165 2.89 -2.43 -12.70
C VAL A 165 1.96 -2.54 -11.49
N TYR A 166 0.70 -2.20 -11.65
CA TYR A 166 -0.32 -2.33 -10.64
C TYR A 166 -0.54 -3.80 -10.24
N ASN A 167 -0.81 -4.68 -11.20
CA ASN A 167 -0.99 -6.11 -10.94
C ASN A 167 0.26 -6.74 -10.33
N ASN A 168 1.46 -6.32 -10.77
CA ASN A 168 2.70 -6.74 -10.13
C ASN A 168 2.76 -6.35 -8.64
N ALA A 169 2.39 -5.11 -8.32
CA ALA A 169 2.36 -4.61 -6.95
C ALA A 169 1.31 -5.34 -6.09
N GLN A 170 0.16 -5.71 -6.65
CA GLN A 170 -0.90 -6.46 -5.97
C GLN A 170 -0.49 -7.90 -5.61
N LEU A 171 0.42 -8.50 -6.35
CA LEU A 171 0.70 -9.92 -6.28
C LEU A 171 2.07 -10.26 -5.66
N ARG A 172 2.87 -9.28 -5.23
CA ARG A 172 4.15 -9.54 -4.52
C ARG A 172 4.57 -8.40 -3.61
N THR A 173 5.44 -8.70 -2.68
CA THR A 173 6.26 -7.72 -1.98
C THR A 173 7.16 -7.00 -2.98
N THR A 174 7.29 -5.69 -2.86
CA THR A 174 8.12 -4.85 -3.74
C THR A 174 9.07 -4.00 -2.92
N CYS A 175 10.31 -3.81 -3.40
CA CYS A 175 11.31 -2.94 -2.78
C CYS A 175 11.95 -2.06 -3.86
N VAL A 176 12.02 -0.76 -3.63
CA VAL A 176 12.63 0.20 -4.57
C VAL A 176 13.48 1.24 -3.84
N PRO A 177 14.61 1.69 -4.40
CA PRO A 177 15.35 2.83 -3.86
C PRO A 177 14.54 4.12 -4.09
N THR A 178 14.43 4.94 -3.04
CA THR A 178 13.67 6.21 -3.07
C THR A 178 14.54 7.43 -2.76
N LEU A 179 15.61 7.26 -1.99
CA LEU A 179 16.55 8.34 -1.68
C LEU A 179 17.99 7.87 -1.88
N LEU A 180 18.85 8.80 -2.31
CA LEU A 180 20.29 8.55 -2.50
C LEU A 180 21.07 9.77 -2.04
N GLN A 181 22.10 9.56 -1.22
CA GLN A 181 23.01 10.58 -0.73
C GLN A 181 24.44 10.08 -0.76
N GLY A 182 25.41 10.94 -1.11
CA GLY A 182 26.82 10.57 -1.10
C GLY A 182 27.73 11.75 -1.36
N GLY A 183 28.90 11.74 -0.70
CA GLY A 183 29.90 12.81 -0.79
C GLY A 183 29.54 14.05 0.05
N GLN A 184 30.56 14.88 0.30
CA GLN A 184 30.47 16.14 1.04
C GLN A 184 31.19 17.31 0.32
N ALA A 185 32.07 17.01 -0.64
CA ALA A 185 32.79 18.00 -1.41
C ALA A 185 33.27 17.37 -2.74
N GLU A 186 33.41 18.19 -3.80
CA GLU A 186 33.81 17.74 -5.13
C GLU A 186 35.26 17.24 -5.23
N ASN A 187 36.12 17.72 -4.31
CA ASN A 187 37.54 17.38 -4.25
C ASN A 187 37.91 16.36 -3.16
N ALA A 188 36.92 15.69 -2.55
CA ALA A 188 37.12 14.72 -1.49
C ALA A 188 36.49 13.37 -1.85
N LEU A 189 37.17 12.27 -1.52
CA LEU A 189 36.58 10.93 -1.58
C LEU A 189 35.46 10.84 -0.52
N PRO A 190 34.30 10.25 -0.84
CA PRO A 190 33.15 10.20 0.06
C PRO A 190 33.42 9.31 1.26
N GLN A 191 33.23 9.83 2.47
CA GLN A 191 33.33 9.05 3.70
C GLN A 191 32.07 8.22 3.98
N VAL A 192 30.93 8.66 3.48
CA VAL A 192 29.65 7.97 3.62
C VAL A 192 28.85 8.10 2.34
N ALA A 193 28.24 6.98 1.93
CA ALA A 193 27.16 6.98 0.93
C ALA A 193 25.97 6.21 1.51
N ARG A 194 24.75 6.71 1.26
CA ARG A 194 23.49 6.14 1.79
C ARG A 194 22.43 6.07 0.73
N ALA A 195 21.60 5.02 0.82
CA ALA A 195 20.36 4.93 0.07
C ALA A 195 19.21 4.51 0.99
N THR A 196 18.01 5.01 0.72
CA THR A 196 16.79 4.50 1.35
C THR A 196 16.12 3.55 0.36
N ILE A 197 15.79 2.35 0.84
CA ILE A 197 15.00 1.36 0.12
C ILE A 197 13.63 1.29 0.78
N ASN A 198 12.59 1.69 0.05
CA ASN A 198 11.22 1.52 0.51
C ASN A 198 10.68 0.18 0.03
N CYS A 199 10.19 -0.62 0.95
CA CYS A 199 9.53 -1.88 0.69
C CYS A 199 8.06 -1.79 1.04
N ARG A 200 7.22 -2.41 0.20
CA ARG A 200 5.79 -2.61 0.42
C ARG A 200 5.53 -4.11 0.47
N LEU A 201 5.36 -4.61 1.66
CA LEU A 201 5.22 -6.04 1.94
C LEU A 201 3.76 -6.47 1.76
N LEU A 202 3.53 -7.68 1.27
CA LEU A 202 2.21 -8.29 1.42
C LEU A 202 1.85 -8.41 2.91
N PRO A 203 0.57 -8.33 3.31
CA PRO A 203 0.16 -8.31 4.71
C PRO A 203 0.64 -9.51 5.54
N ASP A 204 0.84 -10.65 4.88
CA ASP A 204 1.30 -11.92 5.44
C ASP A 204 2.79 -12.20 5.18
N GLU A 205 3.54 -11.22 4.69
CA GLU A 205 4.98 -11.36 4.48
C GLU A 205 5.74 -11.22 5.80
N ASP A 206 6.69 -12.14 5.98
CA ASP A 206 7.61 -12.07 7.12
C ASP A 206 8.69 -11.01 6.85
N PRO A 207 8.76 -9.94 7.66
CA PRO A 207 9.77 -8.89 7.49
C PRO A 207 11.20 -9.41 7.58
N ASP A 208 11.46 -10.48 8.34
CA ASP A 208 12.81 -11.05 8.48
C ASP A 208 13.25 -11.79 7.21
N ARG A 209 12.31 -12.34 6.44
CA ARG A 209 12.58 -12.86 5.10
C ARG A 209 12.95 -11.76 4.11
N VAL A 210 12.33 -10.58 4.25
CA VAL A 210 12.67 -9.41 3.42
C VAL A 210 14.08 -8.94 3.74
N ASP A 211 14.47 -8.86 5.03
CA ASP A 211 15.84 -8.56 5.46
C ASP A 211 16.84 -9.52 4.83
N ALA A 212 16.56 -10.82 4.93
CA ALA A 212 17.44 -11.85 4.38
C ALA A 212 17.58 -11.72 2.85
N ALA A 213 16.48 -11.47 2.14
CA ALA A 213 16.49 -11.29 0.68
C ALA A 213 17.29 -10.05 0.25
N LEU A 214 17.14 -8.93 0.98
CA LEU A 214 17.92 -7.72 0.71
C LEU A 214 19.42 -7.97 0.94
N ARG A 215 19.81 -8.61 2.06
CA ARG A 215 21.21 -8.95 2.36
C ARG A 215 21.80 -9.90 1.32
N GLN A 216 21.03 -10.89 0.92
CA GLN A 216 21.45 -11.85 -0.10
C GLN A 216 21.63 -11.17 -1.47
N ALA A 217 20.71 -10.27 -1.86
CA ALA A 217 20.81 -9.56 -3.13
C ALA A 217 22.00 -8.58 -3.14
N VAL A 218 22.20 -7.82 -2.05
CA VAL A 218 23.35 -6.91 -1.91
C VAL A 218 24.67 -7.66 -1.94
N ALA A 219 24.76 -8.82 -1.28
CA ALA A 219 25.92 -9.72 -1.26
C ALA A 219 27.26 -9.01 -0.97
N ASP A 220 27.25 -8.02 -0.06
CA ASP A 220 28.44 -7.25 0.31
C ASP A 220 28.40 -6.92 1.81
N PRO A 221 29.28 -7.52 2.63
CA PRO A 221 29.32 -7.29 4.08
C PRO A 221 29.74 -5.85 4.46
N GLY A 222 30.33 -5.08 3.55
CA GLY A 222 30.68 -3.68 3.77
C GLY A 222 29.51 -2.72 3.52
N VAL A 223 28.33 -3.22 3.17
CA VAL A 223 27.09 -2.45 3.09
C VAL A 223 26.24 -2.78 4.31
N GLU A 224 26.14 -1.85 5.23
CA GLU A 224 25.25 -1.95 6.38
C GLU A 224 23.79 -1.80 5.90
N ILE A 225 22.92 -2.75 6.26
CA ILE A 225 21.48 -2.71 5.96
C ILE A 225 20.73 -2.71 7.28
N ALA A 226 19.98 -1.64 7.54
CA ALA A 226 19.20 -1.47 8.75
C ALA A 226 17.78 -1.00 8.45
N ARG A 227 16.78 -1.52 9.19
CA ARG A 227 15.41 -0.98 9.16
C ARG A 227 15.42 0.44 9.73
N ILE A 228 14.67 1.36 9.11
CA ILE A 228 14.52 2.74 9.61
C ILE A 228 13.60 2.75 10.83
N ALA A 229 12.55 1.94 10.80
CA ALA A 229 11.61 1.75 11.90
C ALA A 229 11.14 0.29 11.95
N PRO A 230 10.60 -0.17 13.08
CA PRO A 230 9.93 -1.47 13.15
C PRO A 230 8.78 -1.55 12.15
N PRO A 231 8.53 -2.72 11.54
CA PRO A 231 7.36 -2.91 10.71
C PRO A 231 6.08 -2.76 11.56
N GLN A 232 5.09 -2.06 11.01
CA GLN A 232 3.78 -1.96 11.62
C GLN A 232 2.87 -3.01 10.95
N PRO A 233 2.49 -4.10 11.65
CA PRO A 233 1.60 -5.10 11.07
C PRO A 233 0.26 -4.49 10.66
N SER A 234 -0.32 -5.00 9.56
CA SER A 234 -1.66 -4.61 9.11
C SER A 234 -2.46 -5.88 8.75
N PRO A 235 -2.97 -6.61 9.75
CA PRO A 235 -3.75 -7.82 9.49
C PRO A 235 -4.99 -7.45 8.67
N PRO A 236 -5.35 -8.23 7.62
CA PRO A 236 -6.54 -7.94 6.82
C PRO A 236 -7.82 -7.97 7.66
N SER A 237 -8.72 -7.02 7.38
CA SER A 237 -10.07 -7.05 7.92
C SER A 237 -10.86 -8.21 7.30
N PRO A 238 -11.72 -8.90 8.06
CA PRO A 238 -12.58 -9.93 7.50
C PRO A 238 -13.57 -9.34 6.50
N VAL A 239 -13.96 -10.09 5.47
CA VAL A 239 -15.05 -9.69 4.60
C VAL A 239 -16.37 -9.94 5.33
N ASP A 240 -16.96 -8.87 5.86
CA ASP A 240 -18.27 -8.92 6.52
C ASP A 240 -19.38 -8.87 5.46
N GLU A 241 -20.03 -10.00 5.23
CA GLU A 241 -21.07 -10.12 4.20
C GLU A 241 -22.24 -9.17 4.42
N ALA A 242 -22.63 -8.93 5.69
CA ALA A 242 -23.74 -8.03 6.00
C ALA A 242 -23.38 -6.57 5.71
N LEU A 243 -22.16 -6.15 6.07
CA LEU A 243 -21.65 -4.82 5.74
C LEU A 243 -21.53 -4.65 4.23
N PHE A 244 -20.95 -5.61 3.52
CA PHE A 244 -20.81 -5.56 2.06
C PHE A 244 -22.17 -5.52 1.34
N ALA A 245 -23.18 -6.24 1.83
CA ALA A 245 -24.53 -6.18 1.31
C ALA A 245 -25.18 -4.79 1.51
N ARG A 246 -24.94 -4.14 2.67
CA ARG A 246 -25.42 -2.78 2.93
C ARG A 246 -24.73 -1.77 2.00
N ILE A 247 -23.39 -1.87 1.83
CA ILE A 247 -22.64 -1.03 0.90
C ILE A 247 -23.16 -1.22 -0.53
N ALA A 248 -23.37 -2.47 -0.96
CA ALA A 248 -23.89 -2.78 -2.29
C ALA A 248 -25.28 -2.18 -2.53
N LYS A 249 -26.16 -2.21 -1.54
CA LYS A 249 -27.51 -1.60 -1.63
C LYS A 249 -27.41 -0.08 -1.83
N VAL A 250 -26.52 0.60 -1.11
CA VAL A 250 -26.31 2.06 -1.28
C VAL A 250 -25.69 2.35 -2.65
N ALA A 251 -24.64 1.60 -3.03
CA ALA A 251 -23.98 1.74 -4.32
C ALA A 251 -24.93 1.56 -5.50
N GLN A 252 -25.84 0.59 -5.40
CA GLN A 252 -26.88 0.35 -6.41
C GLN A 252 -27.80 1.54 -6.60
N GLY A 253 -28.13 2.26 -5.51
CA GLY A 253 -28.94 3.47 -5.59
C GLY A 253 -28.25 4.64 -6.26
N LEU A 254 -26.93 4.69 -6.24
CA LEU A 254 -26.11 5.78 -6.79
C LEU A 254 -25.65 5.50 -8.24
N TRP A 255 -25.22 4.28 -8.53
CA TRP A 255 -24.53 3.92 -9.78
C TRP A 255 -25.18 2.75 -10.55
N GLY A 256 -26.32 2.25 -10.07
CA GLY A 256 -26.94 1.04 -10.63
C GLY A 256 -26.30 -0.26 -10.12
N PRO A 257 -26.58 -1.40 -10.74
CA PRO A 257 -26.19 -2.72 -10.24
C PRO A 257 -24.69 -3.01 -10.49
N ILE A 258 -23.82 -2.31 -9.77
CA ILE A 258 -22.37 -2.55 -9.79
C ILE A 258 -21.98 -3.53 -8.68
N PRO A 259 -20.93 -4.37 -8.91
CA PRO A 259 -20.38 -5.22 -7.87
C PRO A 259 -19.64 -4.41 -6.80
N VAL A 260 -19.67 -4.90 -5.56
CA VAL A 260 -18.80 -4.45 -4.46
C VAL A 260 -17.80 -5.55 -4.16
N THR A 261 -16.52 -5.19 -4.08
CA THR A 261 -15.44 -6.19 -3.95
C THR A 261 -14.46 -5.82 -2.85
N PRO A 262 -13.94 -6.82 -2.10
CA PRO A 262 -12.76 -6.58 -1.26
C PRO A 262 -11.57 -6.19 -2.15
N TYR A 263 -10.71 -5.35 -1.59
CA TYR A 263 -9.54 -4.81 -2.28
C TYR A 263 -8.34 -4.76 -1.32
N MET A 264 -7.13 -4.89 -1.84
CA MET A 264 -5.89 -4.65 -1.10
C MET A 264 -5.20 -3.41 -1.65
N ALA A 265 -5.03 -2.38 -0.83
CA ALA A 265 -4.25 -1.21 -1.23
C ALA A 265 -2.76 -1.56 -1.37
N ALA A 266 -2.11 -1.00 -2.39
CA ALA A 266 -0.65 -1.06 -2.54
C ALA A 266 0.05 -0.04 -1.63
N GLY A 267 -0.67 0.98 -1.16
CA GLY A 267 -0.28 1.96 -0.16
C GLY A 267 -0.43 1.45 1.27
N ALA A 268 -0.36 2.37 2.21
CA ALA A 268 -0.70 2.19 3.61
C ALA A 268 -1.46 3.44 4.08
N SER A 269 -2.32 3.29 5.07
CA SER A 269 -3.17 4.34 5.61
C SER A 269 -3.24 4.25 7.14
N ASP A 270 -4.00 5.12 7.79
CA ASP A 270 -4.29 5.02 9.23
C ASP A 270 -4.95 3.70 9.64
N SER A 271 -5.50 2.94 8.68
CA SER A 271 -6.08 1.62 8.90
C SER A 271 -5.09 0.61 9.47
N VAL A 272 -3.78 0.78 9.21
CA VAL A 272 -2.72 -0.07 9.80
C VAL A 272 -2.78 -0.06 11.32
N PHE A 273 -2.97 1.10 11.95
CA PHE A 273 -3.05 1.23 13.41
C PHE A 273 -4.35 0.66 13.97
N LEU A 274 -5.47 0.90 13.27
CA LEU A 274 -6.78 0.40 13.66
C LEU A 274 -6.83 -1.13 13.60
N ARG A 275 -6.37 -1.73 12.48
CA ARG A 275 -6.29 -3.18 12.30
C ARG A 275 -5.34 -3.84 13.30
N SER A 276 -4.18 -3.22 13.57
CA SER A 276 -3.25 -3.69 14.61
C SER A 276 -3.86 -3.68 16.01
N ALA A 277 -4.74 -2.73 16.28
CA ALA A 277 -5.48 -2.65 17.55
C ALA A 277 -6.68 -3.61 17.61
N GLY A 278 -6.89 -4.45 16.60
CA GLY A 278 -7.96 -5.43 16.52
C GLY A 278 -9.31 -4.85 16.06
N MET A 279 -9.33 -3.64 15.51
CA MET A 279 -10.52 -3.00 14.98
C MET A 279 -10.56 -3.16 13.46
N PRO A 280 -11.52 -3.91 12.87
CA PRO A 280 -11.68 -4.02 11.44
C PRO A 280 -11.82 -2.63 10.78
N SER A 281 -11.13 -2.44 9.66
CA SER A 281 -11.16 -1.18 8.92
C SER A 281 -11.47 -1.45 7.45
N TYR A 282 -12.49 -0.76 6.94
CA TYR A 282 -13.01 -0.88 5.58
C TYR A 282 -12.91 0.48 4.91
N VAL A 283 -11.85 0.67 4.08
CA VAL A 283 -11.58 1.97 3.48
C VAL A 283 -12.30 2.07 2.14
N PHE A 284 -13.14 3.07 2.00
CA PHE A 284 -13.77 3.44 0.74
C PHE A 284 -14.36 4.85 0.83
N ASN A 285 -14.51 5.48 -0.31
CA ASN A 285 -15.13 6.80 -0.44
C ASN A 285 -16.17 6.80 -1.58
N GLY A 286 -16.79 7.94 -1.84
CA GLY A 286 -17.75 8.12 -2.92
C GLY A 286 -17.18 8.81 -4.16
N ILE A 287 -15.87 9.00 -4.25
CA ILE A 287 -15.19 9.68 -5.35
C ILE A 287 -14.79 8.64 -6.39
N ALA A 288 -15.34 8.78 -7.59
CA ALA A 288 -15.04 7.87 -8.68
C ALA A 288 -13.67 8.19 -9.31
N CYS A 289 -12.77 7.23 -9.33
CA CYS A 289 -11.45 7.35 -9.93
C CYS A 289 -11.36 6.54 -11.22
N ASP A 290 -10.82 7.14 -12.28
CA ASP A 290 -10.50 6.42 -13.51
C ASP A 290 -9.21 5.62 -13.31
N VAL A 291 -9.31 4.29 -13.41
CA VAL A 291 -8.16 3.40 -13.19
C VAL A 291 -7.09 3.51 -14.26
N ASP A 292 -7.43 4.05 -15.44
CA ASP A 292 -6.51 4.26 -16.55
C ASP A 292 -5.82 5.64 -16.46
N GLU A 293 -6.31 6.55 -15.59
CA GLU A 293 -5.79 7.90 -15.37
C GLU A 293 -5.34 8.17 -13.92
N ASP A 294 -4.92 7.15 -13.19
CA ASP A 294 -4.37 7.35 -11.84
C ASP A 294 -3.12 8.24 -11.88
N ARG A 295 -3.23 9.42 -11.29
CA ARG A 295 -2.17 10.43 -11.21
C ARG A 295 -1.79 10.76 -9.78
N SER A 296 -2.17 9.92 -8.83
CA SER A 296 -1.90 10.10 -7.41
C SER A 296 -0.41 10.37 -7.18
N LYS A 297 -0.11 11.46 -6.46
CA LYS A 297 1.25 11.94 -6.18
C LYS A 297 2.10 12.24 -7.42
N GLY A 298 1.48 12.36 -8.60
CA GLY A 298 2.12 12.69 -9.87
C GLY A 298 1.89 14.14 -10.31
N GLN A 299 2.52 14.53 -11.44
CA GLN A 299 2.22 15.83 -12.04
C GLN A 299 0.78 15.87 -12.56
N GLY A 300 0.03 16.92 -12.18
CA GLY A 300 -1.35 17.08 -12.59
C GLY A 300 -2.32 16.18 -11.84
N GLU A 301 -2.02 15.84 -10.58
CA GLU A 301 -2.95 15.15 -9.69
C GLU A 301 -4.30 15.86 -9.66
N ARG A 302 -5.36 15.10 -9.89
CA ARG A 302 -6.73 15.63 -9.96
C ARG A 302 -7.76 14.53 -9.72
N ILE A 303 -8.94 14.94 -9.31
CA ILE A 303 -10.14 14.09 -9.28
C ILE A 303 -11.16 14.60 -10.32
N LEU A 304 -11.97 13.68 -10.83
CA LEU A 304 -13.16 14.06 -11.60
C LEU A 304 -14.24 14.56 -10.65
N VAL A 305 -14.80 15.71 -10.92
CA VAL A 305 -15.89 16.34 -10.15
C VAL A 305 -17.21 16.18 -10.90
#